data_b4557f801b374ea41c2f99f528a9acc3
#
_entry.id   b4557f801b374ea41c2f99f528a9acc3
#
_cell.length_a   1.000
_cell.length_b   1.000
_cell.length_c   1.000
_cell.angle_alpha   90.00
_cell.angle_beta   90.00
_cell.angle_gamma   90.00
#
_symmetry.space_group_name_H-M   'P 1'
#
loop_
_entity.id
_entity.type
_entity.pdbx_description
1 polymer ?
#
loop_
_entity_poly.entity_id
_entity_poly.type
_entity_poly.pdbx_seq_one_letter_code
_entity_poly.pdbx_strand_id
1 'polypeptide(L)'
;MKAWHDLIYGADCAIRGVRVFFSCPRLWPYALPPLLLVLALYAGILAALIFWVAPGLREWLAGVSFPGWLSWLQSVLDWCMSLFFWIVIPLLLLYFIGTFYEMFGNMLFDILVDAFEKEAFPDHPAANRSYGRTLQLTAGYVLLTIGSYLVYFLLFWIPVIGFLFRGAICGRSYLHDSAIRQGWHVSFLRQHVAQNRLSVLGFGIVARFMEPIPFLIPGLVIGGSILYHTRLLKVVSSKDPAGDTA
;
A
#
# COMPACT_ATOMS: atom_id res chain seq x y z
N MET A 1 -20.71 3.34 -20.60
CA MET A 1 -19.42 2.93 -21.25
C MET A 1 -18.20 3.65 -20.68
N LYS A 2 -18.22 4.97 -20.46
CA LYS A 2 -17.06 5.73 -19.92
C LYS A 2 -16.58 5.24 -18.54
N ALA A 3 -17.52 4.95 -17.62
CA ALA A 3 -17.20 4.49 -16.27
C ALA A 3 -16.40 3.16 -16.25
N TRP A 4 -16.78 2.21 -17.08
CA TRP A 4 -16.10 0.92 -17.22
C TRP A 4 -14.70 1.08 -17.83
N HIS A 5 -14.59 1.95 -18.83
CA HIS A 5 -13.29 2.27 -19.44
C HIS A 5 -12.33 2.91 -18.43
N ASP A 6 -12.80 3.82 -17.57
CA ASP A 6 -11.97 4.44 -16.56
C ASP A 6 -11.48 3.44 -15.49
N LEU A 7 -12.33 2.49 -15.09
CA LEU A 7 -11.97 1.44 -14.15
C LEU A 7 -10.90 0.49 -14.75
N ILE A 8 -11.10 0.04 -15.99
CA ILE A 8 -10.13 -0.81 -16.70
C ILE A 8 -8.80 -0.06 -16.89
N TYR A 9 -8.85 1.22 -17.22
CA TYR A 9 -7.65 2.03 -17.39
C TYR A 9 -6.80 2.07 -16.11
N GLY A 10 -7.43 2.26 -14.95
CA GLY A 10 -6.72 2.21 -13.68
C GLY A 10 -6.08 0.85 -13.42
N ALA A 11 -6.82 -0.23 -13.64
CA ALA A 11 -6.31 -1.59 -13.52
C ALA A 11 -5.11 -1.85 -14.46
N ASP A 12 -5.19 -1.36 -15.70
CA ASP A 12 -4.11 -1.46 -16.68
C ASP A 12 -2.85 -0.68 -16.25
N CYS A 13 -3.00 0.49 -15.61
CA CYS A 13 -1.86 1.23 -15.05
C CYS A 13 -1.09 0.41 -13.99
N ALA A 14 -1.78 -0.33 -13.11
CA ALA A 14 -1.15 -1.20 -12.14
C ALA A 14 -0.32 -2.30 -12.83
N ILE A 15 -0.90 -2.97 -13.83
CA ILE A 15 -0.24 -4.04 -14.59
C ILE A 15 0.94 -3.47 -15.40
N ARG A 16 0.76 -2.31 -16.02
CA ARG A 16 1.84 -1.63 -16.78
C ARG A 16 3.00 -1.27 -15.88
N GLY A 17 2.74 -0.75 -14.69
CA GLY A 17 3.79 -0.41 -13.73
C GLY A 17 4.64 -1.63 -13.36
N VAL A 18 3.98 -2.76 -13.07
CA VAL A 18 4.68 -4.03 -12.80
C VAL A 18 5.49 -4.47 -14.02
N ARG A 19 4.92 -4.42 -15.22
CA ARG A 19 5.64 -4.77 -16.46
C ARG A 19 6.86 -3.87 -16.68
N VAL A 20 6.72 -2.55 -16.51
CA VAL A 20 7.82 -1.59 -16.66
C VAL A 20 8.93 -1.90 -15.65
N PHE A 21 8.59 -2.15 -14.39
CA PHE A 21 9.57 -2.47 -13.37
C PHE A 21 10.43 -3.70 -13.75
N PHE A 22 9.79 -4.79 -14.17
CA PHE A 22 10.52 -6.00 -14.58
C PHE A 22 11.26 -5.85 -15.90
N SER A 23 10.81 -4.98 -16.81
CA SER A 23 11.47 -4.73 -18.09
C SER A 23 12.66 -3.75 -17.98
N CYS A 24 12.76 -2.99 -16.88
CA CYS A 24 13.79 -1.98 -16.69
C CYS A 24 14.74 -2.35 -15.52
N PRO A 25 15.78 -3.19 -15.74
CA PRO A 25 16.71 -3.60 -14.67
C PRO A 25 17.41 -2.43 -13.96
N ARG A 26 17.51 -1.27 -14.63
CA ARG A 26 18.07 -0.04 -14.04
C ARG A 26 17.32 0.46 -12.81
N LEU A 27 16.05 0.10 -12.65
CA LEU A 27 15.22 0.48 -11.51
C LEU A 27 15.40 -0.44 -10.30
N TRP A 28 15.95 -1.64 -10.48
CA TRP A 28 16.11 -2.63 -9.41
C TRP A 28 17.00 -2.17 -8.25
N PRO A 29 18.15 -1.50 -8.49
CA PRO A 29 18.99 -1.02 -7.39
C PRO A 29 18.26 -0.05 -6.45
N TYR A 30 17.27 0.69 -6.93
CA TYR A 30 16.47 1.62 -6.13
C TYR A 30 15.32 0.94 -5.36
N ALA A 31 14.85 -0.20 -5.87
CA ALA A 31 13.74 -0.95 -5.27
C ALA A 31 14.21 -2.00 -4.25
N LEU A 32 15.39 -2.61 -4.47
CA LEU A 32 15.89 -3.70 -3.63
C LEU A 32 16.11 -3.32 -2.16
N PRO A 33 16.77 -2.19 -1.82
CA PRO A 33 17.02 -1.85 -0.42
C PRO A 33 15.73 -1.70 0.41
N PRO A 34 14.72 -0.91 -0.02
CA PRO A 34 13.47 -0.81 0.72
C PRO A 34 12.70 -2.13 0.77
N LEU A 35 12.74 -2.93 -0.30
CA LEU A 35 12.10 -4.23 -0.33
C LEU A 35 12.74 -5.19 0.67
N LEU A 36 14.09 -5.26 0.70
CA LEU A 36 14.82 -6.09 1.66
C LEU A 36 14.57 -5.64 3.11
N LEU A 37 14.47 -4.33 3.35
CA LEU A 37 14.14 -3.80 4.68
C LEU A 37 12.75 -4.27 5.14
N VAL A 38 11.75 -4.19 4.29
CA VAL A 38 10.40 -4.67 4.58
C VAL A 38 10.41 -6.16 4.85
N LEU A 39 11.06 -6.96 4.00
CA LEU A 39 11.16 -8.41 4.18
C LEU A 39 11.89 -8.79 5.48
N ALA A 40 13.00 -8.10 5.80
CA ALA A 40 13.74 -8.32 7.04
C ALA A 40 12.89 -8.01 8.28
N LEU A 41 12.12 -6.91 8.24
CA LEU A 41 11.20 -6.55 9.32
C LEU A 41 10.13 -7.65 9.52
N TYR A 42 9.52 -8.13 8.45
CA TYR A 42 8.52 -9.20 8.54
C TYR A 42 9.12 -10.53 9.01
N ALA A 43 10.30 -10.88 8.52
CA ALA A 43 11.03 -12.06 9.01
C ALA A 43 11.35 -11.94 10.50
N GLY A 44 11.77 -10.74 10.96
CA GLY A 44 12.02 -10.47 12.37
C GLY A 44 10.77 -10.59 13.24
N ILE A 45 9.64 -10.01 12.79
CA ILE A 45 8.35 -10.13 13.49
C ILE A 45 7.92 -11.61 13.55
N LEU A 46 7.99 -12.33 12.44
CA LEU A 46 7.62 -13.74 12.40
C LEU A 46 8.51 -14.59 13.31
N ALA A 47 9.82 -14.34 13.29
CA ALA A 47 10.76 -15.01 14.18
C ALA A 47 10.42 -14.71 15.65
N ALA A 48 10.19 -13.46 16.02
CA ALA A 48 9.79 -13.08 17.38
C ALA A 48 8.49 -13.78 17.83
N LEU A 49 7.51 -13.87 16.95
CA LEU A 49 6.25 -14.57 17.24
C LEU A 49 6.47 -16.07 17.44
N ILE A 50 7.27 -16.70 16.60
CA ILE A 50 7.52 -18.15 16.67
C ILE A 50 8.39 -18.50 17.88
N PHE A 51 9.47 -17.74 18.14
CA PHE A 51 10.45 -18.11 19.16
C PHE A 51 10.14 -17.58 20.56
N TRP A 52 9.37 -16.51 20.69
CA TRP A 52 9.07 -15.90 22.00
C TRP A 52 7.58 -16.01 22.36
N VAL A 53 6.68 -15.64 21.45
CA VAL A 53 5.25 -15.60 21.77
C VAL A 53 4.63 -17.01 21.78
N ALA A 54 4.97 -17.86 20.81
CA ALA A 54 4.38 -19.20 20.72
C ALA A 54 4.73 -20.10 21.92
N PRO A 55 5.99 -20.17 22.40
CA PRO A 55 6.33 -20.91 23.60
C PRO A 55 5.59 -20.41 24.84
N GLY A 56 5.63 -19.09 25.08
CA GLY A 56 4.95 -18.50 26.24
C GLY A 56 3.44 -18.79 26.26
N LEU A 57 2.79 -18.77 25.10
CA LEU A 57 1.37 -19.08 25.01
C LEU A 57 1.09 -20.58 25.20
N ARG A 58 1.99 -21.45 24.74
CA ARG A 58 1.90 -22.91 25.02
C ARG A 58 2.09 -23.23 26.49
N GLU A 59 3.05 -22.61 27.15
CA GLU A 59 3.26 -22.76 28.61
C GLU A 59 2.05 -22.28 29.39
N TRP A 60 1.46 -21.14 28.99
CA TRP A 60 0.24 -20.64 29.60
C TRP A 60 -0.94 -21.61 29.44
N LEU A 61 -1.13 -22.18 28.25
CA LEU A 61 -2.16 -23.19 27.97
C LEU A 61 -1.93 -24.51 28.72
N ALA A 62 -0.68 -24.94 28.84
CA ALA A 62 -0.33 -26.15 29.62
C ALA A 62 -0.65 -26.01 31.11
N GLY A 63 -0.66 -24.76 31.64
CA GLY A 63 -1.11 -24.45 32.99
C GLY A 63 -2.62 -24.56 33.20
N VAL A 64 -3.40 -24.63 32.12
CA VAL A 64 -4.87 -24.80 32.19
C VAL A 64 -5.18 -26.29 32.29
N SER A 65 -5.52 -26.77 33.50
CA SER A 65 -5.91 -28.16 33.71
C SER A 65 -7.40 -28.36 33.42
N PHE A 66 -7.71 -29.22 32.45
CA PHE A 66 -9.09 -29.63 32.19
C PHE A 66 -9.45 -30.88 33.00
N PRO A 67 -10.69 -30.98 33.50
CA PRO A 67 -11.20 -32.22 34.12
C PRO A 67 -11.02 -33.41 33.12
N GLY A 68 -10.80 -34.66 33.67
CA GLY A 68 -10.44 -35.82 32.86
C GLY A 68 -11.38 -36.14 31.67
N TRP A 69 -12.67 -35.81 31.78
CA TRP A 69 -13.66 -35.99 30.71
C TRP A 69 -13.51 -34.93 29.57
N LEU A 70 -12.78 -33.83 29.82
CA LEU A 70 -12.48 -32.78 28.86
C LEU A 70 -11.01 -32.83 28.33
N SER A 71 -10.26 -33.87 28.66
CA SER A 71 -8.82 -33.99 28.24
C SER A 71 -8.63 -33.94 26.72
N TRP A 72 -9.63 -34.36 25.94
CA TRP A 72 -9.60 -34.23 24.48
C TRP A 72 -9.56 -32.78 24.01
N LEU A 73 -10.13 -31.85 24.78
CA LEU A 73 -10.14 -30.43 24.46
C LEU A 73 -8.73 -29.83 24.44
N GLN A 74 -7.82 -30.34 25.29
CA GLN A 74 -6.42 -29.93 25.30
C GLN A 74 -5.73 -30.25 24.00
N SER A 75 -5.93 -31.46 23.47
CA SER A 75 -5.36 -31.87 22.16
C SER A 75 -5.92 -31.03 21.00
N VAL A 76 -7.20 -30.68 21.05
CA VAL A 76 -7.83 -29.79 20.05
C VAL A 76 -7.22 -28.39 20.13
N LEU A 77 -7.04 -27.83 21.33
CA LEU A 77 -6.41 -26.53 21.53
C LEU A 77 -4.97 -26.49 21.04
N ASP A 78 -4.17 -27.52 21.33
CA ASP A 78 -2.79 -27.63 20.86
C ASP A 78 -2.73 -27.68 19.32
N TRP A 79 -3.65 -28.42 18.69
CA TRP A 79 -3.75 -28.46 17.23
C TRP A 79 -4.17 -27.10 16.64
N CYS A 80 -5.20 -26.45 17.21
CA CYS A 80 -5.65 -25.11 16.80
C CYS A 80 -4.54 -24.08 16.96
N MET A 81 -3.79 -24.12 18.04
CA MET A 81 -2.66 -23.24 18.29
C MET A 81 -1.53 -23.45 17.27
N SER A 82 -1.18 -24.72 16.96
CA SER A 82 -0.22 -25.02 15.91
C SER A 82 -0.65 -24.46 14.56
N LEU A 83 -1.90 -24.68 14.17
CA LEU A 83 -2.47 -24.18 12.93
C LEU A 83 -2.46 -22.63 12.90
N PHE A 84 -2.79 -21.99 14.01
CA PHE A 84 -2.77 -20.55 14.15
C PHE A 84 -1.37 -19.98 13.94
N PHE A 85 -0.34 -20.53 14.61
CA PHE A 85 1.04 -20.02 14.48
C PHE A 85 1.67 -20.33 13.12
N TRP A 86 1.41 -21.51 12.54
CA TRP A 86 2.07 -21.91 11.31
C TRP A 86 1.35 -21.48 10.03
N ILE A 87 0.05 -21.19 10.10
CA ILE A 87 -0.74 -20.83 8.92
C ILE A 87 -1.36 -19.44 9.08
N VAL A 88 -2.11 -19.21 10.17
CA VAL A 88 -2.90 -17.96 10.29
C VAL A 88 -1.98 -16.75 10.47
N ILE A 89 -0.97 -16.82 11.33
CA ILE A 89 -0.05 -15.69 11.55
C ILE A 89 0.75 -15.35 10.30
N PRO A 90 1.41 -16.25 9.57
CA PRO A 90 2.08 -15.92 8.32
C PRO A 90 1.14 -15.32 7.27
N LEU A 91 -0.09 -15.84 7.14
CA LEU A 91 -1.08 -15.27 6.23
C LEU A 91 -1.52 -13.86 6.65
N LEU A 92 -1.72 -13.62 7.93
CA LEU A 92 -2.01 -12.28 8.45
C LEU A 92 -0.85 -11.32 8.18
N LEU A 93 0.39 -11.74 8.42
CA LEU A 93 1.56 -10.93 8.14
C LEU A 93 1.66 -10.59 6.64
N LEU A 94 1.47 -11.56 5.75
CA LEU A 94 1.40 -11.31 4.31
C LEU A 94 0.27 -10.36 3.93
N TYR A 95 -0.89 -10.48 4.59
CA TYR A 95 -2.01 -9.56 4.37
C TYR A 95 -1.68 -8.14 4.83
N PHE A 96 -0.96 -7.98 5.92
CA PHE A 96 -0.59 -6.67 6.47
C PHE A 96 0.60 -6.02 5.77
N ILE A 97 1.37 -6.75 4.93
CA ILE A 97 2.53 -6.19 4.21
C ILE A 97 2.14 -5.00 3.34
N GLY A 98 1.01 -5.10 2.63
CA GLY A 98 0.48 -4.00 1.83
C GLY A 98 0.05 -2.82 2.70
N THR A 99 -0.55 -3.07 3.87
CA THR A 99 -0.93 -2.01 4.82
C THR A 99 0.29 -1.27 5.36
N PHE A 100 1.33 -2.00 5.73
CA PHE A 100 2.60 -1.41 6.15
C PHE A 100 3.18 -0.53 5.05
N TYR A 101 3.17 -1.03 3.81
CA TYR A 101 3.62 -0.27 2.67
C TYR A 101 2.78 1.01 2.46
N GLU A 102 1.46 0.93 2.51
CA GLU A 102 0.58 2.10 2.37
C GLU A 102 0.84 3.18 3.44
N MET A 103 1.31 2.78 4.64
CA MET A 103 1.65 3.72 5.71
C MET A 103 3.05 4.34 5.57
N PHE A 104 4.02 3.56 5.12
CA PHE A 104 5.43 3.94 5.14
C PHE A 104 6.09 3.95 3.75
N GLY A 105 5.40 3.48 2.73
CA GLY A 105 5.95 3.30 1.39
C GLY A 105 6.48 4.58 0.76
N ASN A 106 5.79 5.70 1.00
CA ASN A 106 6.20 7.02 0.53
C ASN A 106 7.64 7.41 0.95
N MET A 107 8.11 6.86 2.09
CA MET A 107 9.49 7.10 2.55
C MET A 107 10.48 6.09 1.96
N LEU A 108 9.99 4.89 1.64
CA LEU A 108 10.85 3.78 1.20
C LEU A 108 11.12 3.78 -0.31
N PHE A 109 10.13 4.18 -1.11
CA PHE A 109 10.21 4.12 -2.57
C PHE A 109 10.33 5.48 -3.27
N ASP A 110 10.50 6.58 -2.52
CA ASP A 110 10.64 7.93 -3.09
C ASP A 110 11.79 8.01 -4.12
N ILE A 111 12.93 7.35 -3.82
CA ILE A 111 14.08 7.29 -4.72
C ILE A 111 13.75 6.52 -6.01
N LEU A 112 12.95 5.45 -5.92
CA LEU A 112 12.50 4.69 -7.09
C LEU A 112 11.59 5.53 -7.97
N VAL A 113 10.62 6.23 -7.36
CA VAL A 113 9.70 7.14 -8.08
C VAL A 113 10.50 8.26 -8.76
N ASP A 114 11.48 8.85 -8.05
CA ASP A 114 12.35 9.88 -8.61
C ASP A 114 13.11 9.40 -9.84
N ALA A 115 13.74 8.23 -9.74
CA ALA A 115 14.49 7.65 -10.87
C ALA A 115 13.56 7.36 -12.06
N PHE A 116 12.37 6.84 -11.81
CA PHE A 116 11.39 6.53 -12.85
C PHE A 116 10.81 7.80 -13.50
N GLU A 117 10.37 8.77 -12.69
CA GLU A 117 9.72 10.00 -13.20
C GLU A 117 10.68 10.87 -14.00
N LYS A 118 11.96 10.96 -13.63
CA LYS A 118 12.99 11.67 -14.40
C LYS A 118 13.17 11.09 -15.80
N GLU A 119 13.06 9.78 -15.95
CA GLU A 119 13.20 9.11 -17.24
C GLU A 119 11.90 9.13 -18.06
N ALA A 120 10.76 8.85 -17.41
CA ALA A 120 9.48 8.69 -18.09
C ALA A 120 8.71 10.01 -18.30
N PHE A 121 8.91 11.00 -17.45
CA PHE A 121 8.17 12.28 -17.45
C PHE A 121 9.11 13.49 -17.27
N PRO A 122 10.10 13.69 -18.15
CA PRO A 122 11.09 14.77 -18.01
C PRO A 122 10.48 16.18 -18.01
N ASP A 123 9.31 16.35 -18.63
CA ASP A 123 8.59 17.64 -18.71
C ASP A 123 7.92 18.03 -17.38
N HIS A 124 7.90 17.13 -16.41
CA HIS A 124 7.28 17.33 -15.10
C HIS A 124 8.28 17.14 -13.96
N PRO A 125 9.29 18.02 -13.83
CA PRO A 125 10.30 17.88 -12.77
C PRO A 125 9.67 18.00 -11.40
N ALA A 126 10.28 17.34 -10.41
CA ALA A 126 9.87 17.48 -9.02
C ALA A 126 9.94 18.94 -8.56
N ALA A 127 8.97 19.39 -7.81
CA ALA A 127 8.97 20.74 -7.27
C ALA A 127 10.13 20.94 -6.29
N ASN A 128 10.93 21.99 -6.50
CA ASN A 128 12.04 22.33 -5.60
C ASN A 128 11.47 22.84 -4.26
N ARG A 129 11.65 22.08 -3.17
CA ARG A 129 11.05 22.38 -1.86
C ARG A 129 12.01 22.21 -0.72
N SER A 130 11.73 22.96 0.36
CA SER A 130 12.42 22.77 1.62
C SER A 130 12.01 21.43 2.26
N TYR A 131 12.95 20.79 2.95
CA TYR A 131 12.72 19.52 3.68
C TYR A 131 11.52 19.59 4.65
N GLY A 132 11.37 20.73 5.36
CA GLY A 132 10.26 20.93 6.29
C GLY A 132 8.88 20.90 5.63
N ARG A 133 8.74 21.44 4.41
CA ARG A 133 7.47 21.42 3.67
C ARG A 133 7.15 20.01 3.16
N THR A 134 8.15 19.28 2.73
CA THR A 134 7.98 17.86 2.33
C THR A 134 7.51 17.03 3.52
N LEU A 135 8.13 17.18 4.69
CA LEU A 135 7.73 16.49 5.92
C LEU A 135 6.29 16.83 6.33
N GLN A 136 5.89 18.09 6.25
CA GLN A 136 4.51 18.51 6.55
C GLN A 136 3.49 17.87 5.60
N LEU A 137 3.79 17.82 4.30
CA LEU A 137 2.94 17.14 3.31
C LEU A 137 2.84 15.65 3.61
N THR A 138 3.97 14.97 3.83
CA THR A 138 4.01 13.55 4.17
C THR A 138 3.17 13.26 5.42
N ALA A 139 3.33 14.05 6.48
CA ALA A 139 2.52 13.91 7.69
C ALA A 139 1.01 14.04 7.41
N GLY A 140 0.60 14.98 6.55
CA GLY A 140 -0.79 15.14 6.13
C GLY A 140 -1.34 13.91 5.40
N TYR A 141 -0.54 13.31 4.51
CA TYR A 141 -0.93 12.09 3.80
C TYR A 141 -1.00 10.87 4.72
N VAL A 142 -0.06 10.72 5.66
CA VAL A 142 -0.07 9.65 6.66
C VAL A 142 -1.31 9.76 7.55
N LEU A 143 -1.65 10.95 8.05
CA LEU A 143 -2.86 11.18 8.85
C LEU A 143 -4.13 10.86 8.06
N LEU A 144 -4.19 11.24 6.78
CA LEU A 144 -5.31 10.88 5.91
C LEU A 144 -5.45 9.36 5.76
N THR A 145 -4.34 8.66 5.59
CA THR A 145 -4.31 7.21 5.46
C THR A 145 -4.78 6.54 6.75
N ILE A 146 -4.24 6.93 7.91
CA ILE A 146 -4.68 6.43 9.23
C ILE A 146 -6.19 6.67 9.42
N GLY A 147 -6.68 7.87 9.18
CA GLY A 147 -8.11 8.19 9.28
C GLY A 147 -8.98 7.31 8.36
N SER A 148 -8.48 7.03 7.15
CA SER A 148 -9.17 6.13 6.21
C SER A 148 -9.22 4.69 6.72
N TYR A 149 -8.17 4.22 7.41
CA TYR A 149 -8.16 2.89 8.02
C TYR A 149 -9.11 2.76 9.21
N LEU A 150 -9.27 3.82 10.01
CA LEU A 150 -10.28 3.83 11.08
C LEU A 150 -11.70 3.65 10.51
N VAL A 151 -12.01 4.35 9.41
CA VAL A 151 -13.30 4.17 8.71
C VAL A 151 -13.41 2.76 8.12
N TYR A 152 -12.32 2.25 7.52
CA TYR A 152 -12.28 0.89 6.99
C TYR A 152 -12.58 -0.16 8.07
N PHE A 153 -12.05 0.00 9.26
CA PHE A 153 -12.30 -0.93 10.36
C PHE A 153 -13.80 -1.06 10.69
N LEU A 154 -14.54 0.03 10.59
CA LEU A 154 -16.01 0.03 10.77
C LEU A 154 -16.72 -0.67 9.60
N LEU A 155 -16.22 -0.52 8.38
CA LEU A 155 -16.80 -1.10 7.16
C LEU A 155 -16.33 -2.54 6.88
N PHE A 156 -15.36 -3.03 7.63
CA PHE A 156 -14.78 -4.37 7.44
C PHE A 156 -15.83 -5.50 7.53
N TRP A 157 -16.84 -5.30 8.37
CA TRP A 157 -17.93 -6.25 8.56
C TRP A 157 -18.87 -6.39 7.35
N ILE A 158 -18.76 -5.50 6.35
CA ILE A 158 -19.56 -5.55 5.13
C ILE A 158 -18.58 -5.93 3.98
N PRO A 159 -18.47 -7.23 3.60
CA PRO A 159 -17.36 -7.72 2.76
C PRO A 159 -17.18 -6.96 1.44
N VAL A 160 -18.27 -6.73 0.71
CA VAL A 160 -18.20 -6.07 -0.61
C VAL A 160 -17.81 -4.59 -0.47
N ILE A 161 -18.47 -3.88 0.46
CA ILE A 161 -18.20 -2.44 0.67
C ILE A 161 -16.80 -2.26 1.26
N GLY A 162 -16.42 -3.08 2.24
CA GLY A 162 -15.10 -3.08 2.83
C GLY A 162 -14.00 -3.31 1.79
N PHE A 163 -14.19 -4.29 0.90
CA PHE A 163 -13.24 -4.58 -0.17
C PHE A 163 -13.08 -3.40 -1.15
N LEU A 164 -14.19 -2.81 -1.62
CA LEU A 164 -14.15 -1.65 -2.52
C LEU A 164 -13.53 -0.42 -1.85
N PHE A 165 -13.87 -0.18 -0.60
CA PHE A 165 -13.31 0.93 0.18
C PHE A 165 -11.81 0.75 0.40
N ARG A 166 -11.37 -0.47 0.72
CA ARG A 166 -9.96 -0.83 0.82
C ARG A 166 -9.22 -0.62 -0.49
N GLY A 167 -9.79 -1.04 -1.62
CA GLY A 167 -9.23 -0.77 -2.95
C GLY A 167 -9.09 0.74 -3.22
N ALA A 168 -10.07 1.55 -2.81
CA ALA A 168 -9.98 3.01 -2.96
C ALA A 168 -8.89 3.63 -2.08
N ILE A 169 -8.66 3.14 -0.85
CA ILE A 169 -7.55 3.58 0.01
C ILE A 169 -6.23 3.21 -0.65
N CYS A 170 -6.05 1.95 -1.03
CA CYS A 170 -4.86 1.42 -1.68
C CYS A 170 -4.52 2.22 -2.95
N GLY A 171 -5.49 2.39 -3.87
CA GLY A 171 -5.27 3.15 -5.09
C GLY A 171 -4.86 4.60 -4.86
N ARG A 172 -5.36 5.23 -3.79
CA ARG A 172 -4.98 6.59 -3.43
C ARG A 172 -3.59 6.67 -2.81
N SER A 173 -3.20 5.70 -1.98
CA SER A 173 -1.90 5.72 -1.30
C SER A 173 -0.74 5.65 -2.30
N TYR A 174 -0.86 4.87 -3.36
CA TYR A 174 0.16 4.82 -4.43
C TYR A 174 0.29 6.11 -5.26
N LEU A 175 -0.65 7.06 -5.14
CA LEU A 175 -0.55 8.38 -5.76
C LEU A 175 0.18 9.39 -4.87
N HIS A 176 0.38 9.10 -3.59
CA HIS A 176 0.94 10.05 -2.63
C HIS A 176 2.37 10.45 -2.98
N ASP A 177 3.21 9.51 -3.41
CA ASP A 177 4.61 9.78 -3.75
C ASP A 177 4.72 10.84 -4.84
N SER A 178 4.07 10.63 -5.97
CA SER A 178 4.06 11.58 -7.08
C SER A 178 3.40 12.92 -6.69
N ALA A 179 2.34 12.89 -5.87
CA ALA A 179 1.68 14.10 -5.39
C ALA A 179 2.56 14.93 -4.45
N ILE A 180 3.28 14.29 -3.52
CA ILE A 180 4.23 14.93 -2.62
C ILE A 180 5.36 15.56 -3.44
N ARG A 181 5.90 14.86 -4.43
CA ARG A 181 6.98 15.35 -5.31
C ARG A 181 6.55 16.58 -6.13
N GLN A 182 5.33 16.58 -6.64
CA GLN A 182 4.74 17.75 -7.31
C GLN A 182 4.24 18.81 -6.32
N GLY A 183 4.26 18.49 -5.03
CA GLY A 183 3.90 19.36 -3.94
C GLY A 183 2.43 19.62 -3.76
N TRP A 184 1.63 18.72 -4.16
CA TRP A 184 0.20 18.85 -3.95
C TRP A 184 -0.17 18.72 -2.48
N HIS A 185 -0.98 19.65 -2.01
CA HIS A 185 -1.58 19.51 -0.70
C HIS A 185 -2.65 18.39 -0.72
N VAL A 186 -2.88 17.77 0.44
CA VAL A 186 -3.85 16.63 0.59
C VAL A 186 -5.23 16.98 0.04
N SER A 187 -5.71 18.22 0.26
CA SER A 187 -7.02 18.68 -0.22
C SER A 187 -7.08 18.71 -1.75
N PHE A 188 -6.00 19.15 -2.40
CA PHE A 188 -5.91 19.23 -3.85
C PHE A 188 -5.89 17.84 -4.48
N LEU A 189 -5.06 16.92 -3.98
CA LEU A 189 -5.07 15.53 -4.44
C LEU A 189 -6.45 14.89 -4.25
N ARG A 190 -7.09 15.11 -3.09
CA ARG A 190 -8.42 14.56 -2.81
C ARG A 190 -9.46 15.00 -3.84
N GLN A 191 -9.42 16.25 -4.25
CA GLN A 191 -10.34 16.77 -5.28
C GLN A 191 -10.11 16.11 -6.65
N HIS A 192 -8.84 15.93 -7.06
CA HIS A 192 -8.49 15.29 -8.33
C HIS A 192 -8.78 13.78 -8.34
N VAL A 193 -8.55 13.11 -7.22
CA VAL A 193 -8.94 11.70 -7.03
C VAL A 193 -10.46 11.56 -7.13
N ALA A 194 -11.25 12.48 -6.56
CA ALA A 194 -12.71 12.44 -6.65
C ALA A 194 -13.22 12.55 -8.10
N GLN A 195 -12.52 13.29 -8.97
CA GLN A 195 -12.84 13.40 -10.40
C GLN A 195 -12.46 12.13 -11.19
N ASN A 196 -11.44 11.39 -10.76
CA ASN A 196 -10.92 10.18 -11.39
C ASN A 196 -11.14 8.93 -10.53
N ARG A 197 -12.16 8.96 -9.66
CA ARG A 197 -12.42 7.92 -8.64
C ARG A 197 -12.44 6.49 -9.17
N LEU A 198 -12.97 6.27 -10.39
CA LEU A 198 -13.06 4.94 -10.98
C LEU A 198 -11.71 4.42 -11.44
N SER A 199 -10.85 5.28 -12.01
CA SER A 199 -9.49 4.89 -12.38
C SER A 199 -8.65 4.57 -11.14
N VAL A 200 -8.78 5.39 -10.09
CA VAL A 200 -8.08 5.15 -8.81
C VAL A 200 -8.60 3.87 -8.15
N LEU A 201 -9.91 3.61 -8.18
CA LEU A 201 -10.50 2.39 -7.65
C LEU A 201 -10.04 1.17 -8.44
N GLY A 202 -10.07 1.22 -9.78
CA GLY A 202 -9.62 0.13 -10.64
C GLY A 202 -8.15 -0.23 -10.39
N PHE A 203 -7.29 0.78 -10.28
CA PHE A 203 -5.90 0.61 -9.88
C PHE A 203 -5.79 -0.07 -8.50
N GLY A 204 -6.49 0.45 -7.50
CA GLY A 204 -6.38 -0.04 -6.13
C GLY A 204 -6.92 -1.45 -5.94
N ILE A 205 -7.97 -1.85 -6.68
CA ILE A 205 -8.46 -3.23 -6.66
C ILE A 205 -7.35 -4.19 -7.14
N VAL A 206 -6.72 -3.91 -8.28
CA VAL A 206 -5.65 -4.76 -8.83
C VAL A 206 -4.42 -4.73 -7.92
N ALA A 207 -4.02 -3.54 -7.45
CA ALA A 207 -2.92 -3.40 -6.52
C ALA A 207 -3.14 -4.24 -5.26
N ARG A 208 -4.36 -4.25 -4.70
CA ARG A 208 -4.70 -5.01 -3.51
C ARG A 208 -4.52 -6.52 -3.68
N PHE A 209 -4.78 -7.07 -4.86
CA PHE A 209 -4.51 -8.48 -5.16
C PHE A 209 -3.02 -8.77 -5.33
N MET A 210 -2.23 -7.78 -5.75
CA MET A 210 -0.80 -7.94 -6.01
C MET A 210 0.08 -7.64 -4.78
N GLU A 211 -0.37 -6.78 -3.85
CA GLU A 211 0.38 -6.40 -2.63
C GLU A 211 0.88 -7.56 -1.77
N PRO A 212 0.13 -8.69 -1.61
CA PRO A 212 0.66 -9.82 -0.85
C PRO A 212 1.96 -10.41 -1.42
N ILE A 213 2.30 -10.05 -2.66
CA ILE A 213 3.55 -10.44 -3.30
C ILE A 213 4.52 -9.26 -3.24
N PRO A 214 5.48 -9.22 -2.28
CA PRO A 214 6.31 -8.04 -2.02
C PRO A 214 7.10 -7.55 -3.25
N PHE A 215 7.50 -8.47 -4.12
CA PHE A 215 8.26 -8.16 -5.34
C PHE A 215 7.45 -7.38 -6.39
N LEU A 216 6.12 -7.34 -6.28
CA LEU A 216 5.26 -6.57 -7.17
C LEU A 216 5.07 -5.13 -6.68
N ILE A 217 5.32 -4.84 -5.41
CA ILE A 217 5.12 -3.52 -4.79
C ILE A 217 5.87 -2.41 -5.54
N PRO A 218 7.18 -2.55 -5.87
CA PRO A 218 7.88 -1.51 -6.64
C PRO A 218 7.22 -1.21 -8.00
N GLY A 219 6.71 -2.25 -8.66
CA GLY A 219 5.95 -2.10 -9.90
C GLY A 219 4.62 -1.36 -9.70
N LEU A 220 3.93 -1.61 -8.58
CA LEU A 220 2.70 -0.88 -8.25
C LEU A 220 2.96 0.60 -7.97
N VAL A 221 4.09 0.92 -7.33
CA VAL A 221 4.53 2.32 -7.13
C VAL A 221 4.70 3.04 -8.47
N ILE A 222 5.40 2.41 -9.41
CA ILE A 222 5.56 2.92 -10.78
C ILE A 222 4.19 3.06 -11.46
N GLY A 223 3.30 2.08 -11.30
CA GLY A 223 1.94 2.13 -11.82
C GLY A 223 1.13 3.31 -11.26
N GLY A 224 1.29 3.63 -9.98
CA GLY A 224 0.71 4.80 -9.34
C GLY A 224 1.20 6.10 -9.97
N SER A 225 2.51 6.23 -10.20
CA SER A 225 3.11 7.36 -10.90
C SER A 225 2.59 7.50 -12.34
N ILE A 226 2.47 6.39 -13.08
CA ILE A 226 1.86 6.40 -14.43
C ILE A 226 0.43 6.93 -14.37
N LEU A 227 -0.40 6.42 -13.46
CA LEU A 227 -1.79 6.87 -13.30
C LEU A 227 -1.85 8.35 -12.94
N TYR A 228 -0.99 8.80 -12.03
CA TYR A 228 -0.88 10.21 -11.63
C TYR A 228 -0.59 11.12 -12.83
N HIS A 229 0.49 10.87 -13.57
CA HIS A 229 0.91 11.71 -14.69
C HIS A 229 -0.05 11.65 -15.88
N THR A 230 -0.64 10.50 -16.16
CA THR A 230 -1.50 10.34 -17.34
C THR A 230 -2.93 10.80 -17.15
N ARG A 231 -3.45 10.82 -15.93
CA ARG A 231 -4.86 11.18 -15.66
C ARG A 231 -5.03 12.36 -14.73
N LEU A 232 -4.30 12.40 -13.60
CA LEU A 232 -4.51 13.45 -12.62
C LEU A 232 -3.86 14.77 -13.06
N LEU A 233 -2.62 14.72 -13.50
CA LEU A 233 -1.88 15.92 -13.92
C LEU A 233 -2.46 16.56 -15.17
N LYS A 234 -2.91 15.78 -16.16
CA LYS A 234 -3.55 16.31 -17.39
C LYS A 234 -4.82 17.12 -17.11
N VAL A 235 -5.56 16.77 -16.06
CA VAL A 235 -6.76 17.54 -15.67
C VAL A 235 -6.38 18.92 -15.14
N VAL A 236 -5.25 19.04 -14.46
CA VAL A 236 -4.72 20.35 -13.98
C VAL A 236 -4.33 21.22 -15.16
N SER A 237 -3.52 20.70 -16.07
CA SER A 237 -3.06 21.43 -17.26
C SER A 237 -4.19 21.91 -18.17
N SER A 238 -5.35 21.24 -18.15
CA SER A 238 -6.51 21.64 -18.96
C SER A 238 -7.39 22.72 -18.29
N LYS A 239 -7.26 22.92 -16.96
CA LYS A 239 -8.10 23.87 -16.20
C LYS A 239 -7.41 25.17 -15.85
N ASP A 240 -6.08 25.21 -15.83
CA ASP A 240 -5.28 26.42 -15.60
C ASP A 240 -4.45 26.78 -16.84
N PRO A 241 -5.05 27.43 -17.86
CA PRO A 241 -4.28 27.99 -18.95
C PRO A 241 -3.57 29.32 -18.58
N ALA A 242 -3.74 29.81 -17.35
CA ALA A 242 -3.07 31.02 -16.89
C ALA A 242 -2.69 30.86 -15.42
N GLY A 243 -1.37 30.75 -15.19
CA GLY A 243 -0.77 30.55 -13.89
C GLY A 243 -1.24 31.49 -12.80
N ASP A 244 -1.71 30.87 -11.73
CA ASP A 244 -1.67 31.45 -10.39
C ASP A 244 -0.76 30.56 -9.54
N THR A 245 0.54 30.73 -9.74
CA THR A 245 1.58 30.34 -8.78
C THR A 245 1.84 31.55 -7.89
N ALA A 246 1.10 31.70 -6.81
CA ALA A 246 1.47 32.53 -5.69
C ALA A 246 1.63 31.66 -4.43
#